data_1d2d05c3ff10fa465b64684936f349f6
#
_entry.id   1d2d05c3ff10fa465b64684936f349f6
#
_cell.length_a   1.000
_cell.length_b   1.000
_cell.length_c   1.000
_cell.angle_alpha   90.00
_cell.angle_beta   90.00
_cell.angle_gamma   90.00
#
_symmetry.space_group_name_H-M   'P 1'
#
loop_
_entity.id
_entity.type
_entity.pdbx_description
1 polymer ?
#
loop_
_entity_poly.entity_id
_entity_poly.type
_entity_poly.pdbx_seq_one_letter_code
_entity_poly.pdbx_strand_id
1 'polypeptide(L)'
;EMDTPLNPHYNFGTFVVGEGNKMAHAAAFAVAESPGSLYNPLFIYGGVGLGKTHLMEAIGNHMLQVNPNSRVKYVTSEDFTNDYINAIRNNTTEQLREEYRNLDLLLIDDIQFLANKEGTQLEFFNTFNYLHQSNKQIIISSDRSPDDLKILEERLRSRFMWGLPVDIYPPDFDVRCRIIRKKIENTSLSAIIKEESIEYI
;
A
#
# COMPACT_ATOMS: atom_id res chain seq x y z
N GLU A 1 7.95 20.29 -0.86
CA GLU A 1 8.30 19.16 0.03
C GLU A 1 8.61 17.97 -0.85
N MET A 2 9.73 17.32 -0.59
CA MET A 2 10.13 16.15 -1.37
C MET A 2 9.25 14.98 -0.96
N ASP A 3 8.57 14.37 -1.94
CA ASP A 3 7.86 13.12 -1.72
C ASP A 3 8.79 12.08 -1.11
N THR A 4 8.28 11.33 -0.14
CA THR A 4 9.05 10.23 0.45
C THR A 4 9.33 9.22 -0.65
N PRO A 5 10.57 8.98 -1.03
CA PRO A 5 10.88 8.02 -2.07
C PRO A 5 10.50 6.61 -1.62
N LEU A 6 10.11 5.76 -2.59
CA LEU A 6 9.85 4.36 -2.32
C LEU A 6 11.15 3.67 -1.86
N ASN A 7 11.00 2.72 -0.92
CA ASN A 7 12.13 1.91 -0.49
C ASN A 7 12.48 0.89 -1.58
N PRO A 8 13.67 0.96 -2.19
CA PRO A 8 14.05 0.06 -3.28
C PRO A 8 14.17 -1.40 -2.85
N HIS A 9 14.32 -1.67 -1.55
CA HIS A 9 14.32 -3.03 -1.00
C HIS A 9 12.92 -3.66 -0.95
N TYR A 10 11.86 -2.87 -1.07
CA TYR A 10 10.48 -3.34 -1.13
C TYR A 10 10.09 -3.62 -2.58
N ASN A 11 10.53 -4.74 -3.11
CA ASN A 11 10.24 -5.20 -4.46
C ASN A 11 9.67 -6.62 -4.43
N PHE A 12 9.15 -7.09 -5.56
CA PHE A 12 8.57 -8.43 -5.64
C PHE A 12 9.61 -9.54 -5.43
N GLY A 13 10.86 -9.30 -5.82
CA GLY A 13 11.94 -10.27 -5.63
C GLY A 13 12.34 -10.51 -4.18
N THR A 14 12.16 -9.52 -3.31
CA THR A 14 12.47 -9.61 -1.87
C THR A 14 11.26 -10.00 -1.02
N PHE A 15 10.06 -10.05 -1.60
CA PHE A 15 8.85 -10.47 -0.91
C PHE A 15 8.76 -12.00 -0.84
N VAL A 16 8.63 -12.53 0.36
CA VAL A 16 8.53 -13.98 0.56
C VAL A 16 7.08 -14.43 0.45
N VAL A 17 6.78 -15.24 -0.57
CA VAL A 17 5.45 -15.77 -0.81
C VAL A 17 5.20 -17.03 0.00
N GLY A 18 4.05 -17.11 0.65
CA GLY A 18 3.55 -18.27 1.38
C GLY A 18 2.04 -18.39 1.28
N GLU A 19 1.46 -19.40 1.92
CA GLU A 19 0.01 -19.65 1.86
C GLU A 19 -0.81 -18.45 2.35
N GLY A 20 -0.32 -17.72 3.36
CA GLY A 20 -1.04 -16.58 3.94
C GLY A 20 -1.07 -15.32 3.08
N ASN A 21 -0.23 -15.22 2.06
CA ASN A 21 -0.11 -13.99 1.25
C ASN A 21 -0.06 -14.24 -0.26
N LYS A 22 -0.15 -15.47 -0.72
CA LYS A 22 -0.04 -15.80 -2.15
C LYS A 22 -1.10 -15.11 -3.01
N MET A 23 -2.32 -14.96 -2.52
CA MET A 23 -3.41 -14.29 -3.24
C MET A 23 -3.13 -12.79 -3.36
N ALA A 24 -2.72 -12.16 -2.26
CA ALA A 24 -2.35 -10.75 -2.25
C ALA A 24 -1.15 -10.48 -3.17
N HIS A 25 -0.14 -11.34 -3.12
CA HIS A 25 1.03 -11.24 -4.00
C HIS A 25 0.63 -11.36 -5.48
N ALA A 26 -0.18 -12.34 -5.84
CA ALA A 26 -0.63 -12.55 -7.23
C ALA A 26 -1.46 -11.35 -7.72
N ALA A 27 -2.38 -10.84 -6.91
CA ALA A 27 -3.18 -9.67 -7.24
C ALA A 27 -2.31 -8.41 -7.41
N ALA A 28 -1.35 -8.20 -6.51
CA ALA A 28 -0.41 -7.08 -6.57
C ALA A 28 0.45 -7.12 -7.84
N PHE A 29 0.98 -8.28 -8.19
CA PHE A 29 1.77 -8.44 -9.40
C PHE A 29 0.93 -8.18 -10.66
N ALA A 30 -0.29 -8.71 -10.72
CA ALA A 30 -1.21 -8.48 -11.83
C ALA A 30 -1.54 -6.99 -12.01
N VAL A 31 -1.77 -6.27 -10.92
CA VAL A 31 -2.00 -4.82 -10.93
C VAL A 31 -0.77 -4.06 -11.40
N ALA A 32 0.42 -4.46 -10.95
CA ALA A 32 1.68 -3.82 -11.36
C ALA A 32 1.94 -3.97 -12.87
N GLU A 33 1.54 -5.10 -13.46
CA GLU A 33 1.66 -5.38 -14.90
C GLU A 33 0.62 -4.61 -15.74
N SER A 34 -0.58 -4.38 -15.18
CA SER A 34 -1.70 -3.75 -15.90
C SER A 34 -2.44 -2.76 -14.99
N PRO A 35 -1.80 -1.65 -14.60
CA PRO A 35 -2.38 -0.69 -13.68
C PRO A 35 -3.65 -0.04 -14.26
N GLY A 36 -4.64 0.14 -13.40
CA GLY A 36 -5.90 0.79 -13.74
C GLY A 36 -6.92 -0.08 -14.47
N SER A 37 -6.56 -1.29 -14.89
CA SER A 37 -7.40 -2.12 -15.76
C SER A 37 -8.04 -3.34 -15.08
N LEU A 38 -7.42 -3.89 -14.03
CA LEU A 38 -7.92 -5.10 -13.37
C LEU A 38 -8.61 -4.79 -12.04
N TYR A 39 -7.84 -4.72 -10.98
CA TYR A 39 -8.32 -4.55 -9.61
C TYR A 39 -8.09 -3.11 -9.16
N ASN A 40 -9.09 -2.27 -9.26
CA ASN A 40 -8.97 -0.87 -8.90
C ASN A 40 -10.17 -0.41 -8.05
N PRO A 41 -10.00 -0.18 -6.75
CA PRO A 41 -8.73 -0.27 -6.01
C PRO A 41 -8.32 -1.72 -5.70
N LEU A 42 -7.05 -1.94 -5.46
CA LEU A 42 -6.58 -3.12 -4.74
C LEU A 42 -6.54 -2.77 -3.26
N PHE A 43 -7.28 -3.50 -2.45
CA PHE A 43 -7.40 -3.27 -1.02
C PHE A 43 -6.75 -4.43 -0.26
N ILE A 44 -5.60 -4.16 0.36
CA ILE A 44 -4.81 -5.18 1.06
C ILE A 44 -5.03 -5.00 2.56
N TYR A 45 -5.53 -6.01 3.24
CA TYR A 45 -5.78 -5.92 4.67
C TYR A 45 -5.21 -7.10 5.44
N GLY A 46 -4.94 -6.89 6.71
CA GLY A 46 -4.38 -7.87 7.61
C GLY A 46 -3.69 -7.21 8.80
N GLY A 47 -3.24 -8.03 9.73
CA GLY A 47 -2.57 -7.58 10.95
C GLY A 47 -1.30 -6.77 10.68
N VAL A 48 -0.81 -6.13 11.72
CA VAL A 48 0.42 -5.32 11.68
C VAL A 48 1.63 -6.21 11.37
N GLY A 49 2.56 -5.71 10.57
CA GLY A 49 3.82 -6.38 10.30
C GLY A 49 3.76 -7.57 9.33
N LEU A 50 2.67 -7.74 8.60
CA LEU A 50 2.48 -8.86 7.66
C LEU A 50 2.99 -8.59 6.23
N GLY A 51 3.58 -7.43 5.97
CA GLY A 51 4.17 -7.11 4.67
C GLY A 51 3.27 -6.31 3.72
N LYS A 52 2.19 -5.69 4.21
CA LYS A 52 1.30 -4.86 3.38
C LYS A 52 2.05 -3.70 2.71
N THR A 53 2.83 -2.95 3.47
CA THR A 53 3.63 -1.83 2.97
C THR A 53 4.66 -2.31 1.94
N HIS A 54 5.35 -3.40 2.20
CA HIS A 54 6.29 -4.01 1.26
C HIS A 54 5.60 -4.31 -0.08
N LEU A 55 4.44 -4.94 -0.03
CA LEU A 55 3.71 -5.33 -1.25
C LEU A 55 3.21 -4.11 -2.03
N MET A 56 2.72 -3.08 -1.34
CA MET A 56 2.32 -1.82 -1.95
C MET A 56 3.48 -1.14 -2.67
N GLU A 57 4.61 -0.99 -1.99
CA GLU A 57 5.79 -0.34 -2.57
C GLU A 57 6.43 -1.19 -3.67
N ALA A 58 6.29 -2.51 -3.62
CA ALA A 58 6.70 -3.40 -4.71
C ALA A 58 5.95 -3.08 -6.02
N ILE A 59 4.66 -2.79 -5.93
CA ILE A 59 3.86 -2.36 -7.10
C ILE A 59 4.43 -1.05 -7.67
N GLY A 60 4.69 -0.07 -6.82
CA GLY A 60 5.25 1.21 -7.23
C GLY A 60 6.63 1.07 -7.86
N ASN A 61 7.51 0.29 -7.24
CA ASN A 61 8.86 0.03 -7.76
C ASN A 61 8.81 -0.68 -9.11
N HIS A 62 7.91 -1.64 -9.28
CA HIS A 62 7.72 -2.35 -10.55
C HIS A 62 7.26 -1.38 -11.66
N MET A 63 6.26 -0.56 -11.39
CA MET A 63 5.78 0.44 -12.36
C MET A 63 6.88 1.41 -12.78
N LEU A 64 7.72 1.86 -11.86
CA LEU A 64 8.83 2.76 -12.15
C LEU A 64 9.96 2.07 -12.94
N GLN A 65 10.16 0.76 -12.77
CA GLN A 65 11.07 -0.01 -13.60
C GLN A 65 10.59 -0.11 -15.06
N VAL A 66 9.28 -0.33 -15.25
CA VAL A 66 8.69 -0.43 -16.58
C VAL A 66 8.65 0.93 -17.28
N ASN A 67 8.23 1.96 -16.53
CA ASN A 67 8.18 3.34 -17.02
C ASN A 67 8.69 4.30 -15.94
N PRO A 68 9.95 4.76 -16.05
CA PRO A 68 10.54 5.70 -15.07
C PRO A 68 9.82 7.04 -14.98
N ASN A 69 9.01 7.40 -15.98
CA ASN A 69 8.23 8.64 -15.97
C ASN A 69 6.86 8.50 -15.28
N SER A 70 6.52 7.32 -14.81
CA SER A 70 5.29 7.11 -14.03
C SER A 70 5.31 7.98 -12.78
N ARG A 71 4.16 8.61 -12.49
CA ARG A 71 3.97 9.42 -11.29
C ARG A 71 3.37 8.56 -10.20
N VAL A 72 4.21 8.13 -9.27
CA VAL A 72 3.86 7.25 -8.15
C VAL A 72 4.00 8.02 -6.85
N LYS A 73 2.95 7.99 -6.02
CA LYS A 73 2.99 8.59 -4.69
C LYS A 73 2.62 7.55 -3.64
N TYR A 74 3.49 7.40 -2.65
CA TYR A 74 3.22 6.69 -1.41
C TYR A 74 2.93 7.70 -0.31
N VAL A 75 1.83 7.50 0.41
CA VAL A 75 1.43 8.32 1.54
C VAL A 75 0.70 7.47 2.57
N THR A 76 0.94 7.74 3.85
CA THR A 76 0.08 7.21 4.90
C THR A 76 -1.20 8.05 5.00
N SER A 77 -2.28 7.48 5.51
CA SER A 77 -3.51 8.26 5.70
C SER A 77 -3.34 9.39 6.73
N GLU A 78 -2.42 9.24 7.68
CA GLU A 78 -2.04 10.32 8.60
C GLU A 78 -1.34 11.47 7.89
N ASP A 79 -0.38 11.16 7.01
CA ASP A 79 0.31 12.18 6.20
C ASP A 79 -0.66 12.87 5.25
N PHE A 80 -1.55 12.13 4.61
CA PHE A 80 -2.60 12.70 3.78
C PHE A 80 -3.47 13.69 4.57
N THR A 81 -3.85 13.34 5.79
CA THR A 81 -4.61 14.22 6.68
C THR A 81 -3.84 15.49 7.00
N ASN A 82 -2.56 15.36 7.36
CA ASN A 82 -1.71 16.48 7.69
C ASN A 82 -1.48 17.40 6.49
N ASP A 83 -1.25 16.85 5.32
CA ASP A 83 -1.09 17.60 4.07
C ASP A 83 -2.36 18.39 3.74
N TYR A 84 -3.52 17.79 3.92
CA TYR A 84 -4.81 18.43 3.69
C TYR A 84 -5.07 19.57 4.69
N ILE A 85 -4.83 19.34 5.98
CA ILE A 85 -4.96 20.38 7.01
C ILE A 85 -4.03 21.55 6.73
N ASN A 86 -2.77 21.28 6.40
CA ASN A 86 -1.79 22.31 6.07
C ASN A 86 -2.20 23.08 4.81
N ALA A 87 -2.72 22.41 3.81
CA ALA A 87 -3.20 23.05 2.58
C ALA A 87 -4.39 23.99 2.86
N ILE A 88 -5.30 23.63 3.76
CA ILE A 88 -6.39 24.53 4.19
C ILE A 88 -5.82 25.77 4.87
N ARG A 89 -4.88 25.60 5.80
CA ARG A 89 -4.26 26.72 6.53
C ARG A 89 -3.53 27.68 5.62
N ASN A 90 -2.90 27.19 4.58
CA ASN A 90 -2.06 27.94 3.66
C ASN A 90 -2.80 28.37 2.37
N ASN A 91 -4.09 28.07 2.25
CA ASN A 91 -4.88 28.30 1.02
C ASN A 91 -4.27 27.64 -0.24
N THR A 92 -3.71 26.43 -0.08
CA THR A 92 -3.06 25.65 -1.15
C THR A 92 -3.78 24.35 -1.48
N THR A 93 -5.08 24.27 -1.16
CA THR A 93 -5.87 23.04 -1.42
C THR A 93 -5.94 22.70 -2.90
N GLU A 94 -6.00 23.69 -3.79
CA GLU A 94 -6.05 23.43 -5.23
C GLU A 94 -4.73 22.84 -5.74
N GLN A 95 -3.59 23.33 -5.26
CA GLN A 95 -2.28 22.78 -5.60
C GLN A 95 -2.15 21.32 -5.12
N LEU A 96 -2.62 21.03 -3.91
CA LEU A 96 -2.65 19.65 -3.38
C LEU A 96 -3.51 18.73 -4.25
N ARG A 97 -4.70 19.17 -4.65
CA ARG A 97 -5.60 18.42 -5.53
C ARG A 97 -4.98 18.15 -6.88
N GLU A 98 -4.32 19.14 -7.48
CA GLU A 98 -3.64 19.00 -8.75
C GLU A 98 -2.50 17.99 -8.68
N GLU A 99 -1.73 17.98 -7.60
CA GLU A 99 -0.67 16.99 -7.35
C GLU A 99 -1.24 15.56 -7.39
N TYR A 100 -2.33 15.30 -6.65
CA TYR A 100 -2.94 13.97 -6.63
C TYR A 100 -3.60 13.59 -7.96
N ARG A 101 -4.23 14.53 -8.66
CA ARG A 101 -4.88 14.30 -9.97
C ARG A 101 -3.90 13.89 -11.06
N ASN A 102 -2.65 14.28 -10.93
CA ASN A 102 -1.61 13.96 -11.90
C ASN A 102 -0.90 12.62 -11.64
N LEU A 103 -1.31 11.87 -10.63
CA LEU A 103 -0.71 10.57 -10.33
C LEU A 103 -1.17 9.48 -11.30
N ASP A 104 -0.26 8.55 -11.59
CA ASP A 104 -0.55 7.29 -12.27
C ASP A 104 -0.85 6.18 -11.28
N LEU A 105 -0.25 6.25 -10.08
CA LEU A 105 -0.43 5.31 -8.99
C LEU A 105 -0.47 6.05 -7.66
N LEU A 106 -1.52 5.82 -6.88
CA LEU A 106 -1.63 6.25 -5.49
C LEU A 106 -1.56 5.04 -4.57
N LEU A 107 -0.58 5.04 -3.66
CA LEU A 107 -0.42 4.06 -2.59
C LEU A 107 -0.78 4.77 -1.28
N ILE A 108 -1.92 4.41 -0.69
CA ILE A 108 -2.33 4.96 0.61
C ILE A 108 -2.32 3.88 1.68
N ASP A 109 -1.47 4.06 2.66
CA ASP A 109 -1.21 3.09 3.72
C ASP A 109 -2.04 3.42 4.98
N ASP A 110 -2.50 2.37 5.67
CA ASP A 110 -3.19 2.48 6.96
C ASP A 110 -4.46 3.35 6.92
N ILE A 111 -5.37 3.02 6.02
CA ILE A 111 -6.61 3.80 5.81
C ILE A 111 -7.49 3.91 7.07
N GLN A 112 -7.36 2.99 8.02
CA GLN A 112 -8.11 3.01 9.28
C GLN A 112 -7.88 4.28 10.10
N PHE A 113 -6.75 4.97 9.92
CA PHE A 113 -6.47 6.23 10.62
C PHE A 113 -7.26 7.44 10.09
N LEU A 114 -8.06 7.28 9.05
CA LEU A 114 -9.06 8.28 8.65
C LEU A 114 -10.31 8.28 9.53
N ALA A 115 -10.41 7.35 10.48
CA ALA A 115 -11.53 7.28 11.41
C ALA A 115 -11.77 8.62 12.13
N ASN A 116 -13.04 9.03 12.20
CA ASN A 116 -13.48 10.27 12.86
C ASN A 116 -12.91 11.57 12.23
N LYS A 117 -12.42 11.51 11.00
CA LYS A 117 -11.86 12.67 10.28
C LYS A 117 -12.73 12.95 9.03
N GLU A 118 -13.94 13.45 9.26
CA GLU A 118 -14.96 13.60 8.20
C GLU A 118 -14.49 14.48 7.02
N GLY A 119 -13.85 15.60 7.30
CA GLY A 119 -13.34 16.48 6.24
C GLY A 119 -12.25 15.83 5.40
N THR A 120 -11.35 15.09 6.04
CA THR A 120 -10.30 14.34 5.33
C THR A 120 -10.89 13.17 4.54
N GLN A 121 -11.89 12.48 5.08
CA GLN A 121 -12.60 11.42 4.37
C GLN A 121 -13.27 11.95 3.11
N LEU A 122 -13.88 13.13 3.16
CA LEU A 122 -14.47 13.77 2.01
C LEU A 122 -13.43 14.12 0.94
N GLU A 123 -12.29 14.69 1.34
CA GLU A 123 -11.21 15.02 0.41
C GLU A 123 -10.64 13.75 -0.24
N PHE A 124 -10.43 12.70 0.56
CA PHE A 124 -9.97 11.41 0.02
C PHE A 124 -11.01 10.80 -0.94
N PHE A 125 -12.29 10.86 -0.61
CA PHE A 125 -13.37 10.41 -1.48
C PHE A 125 -13.33 11.10 -2.85
N ASN A 126 -13.14 12.40 -2.88
CA ASN A 126 -13.05 13.15 -4.13
C ASN A 126 -11.78 12.79 -4.93
N THR A 127 -10.65 12.64 -4.25
CA THR A 127 -9.39 12.19 -4.85
C THR A 127 -9.53 10.79 -5.46
N PHE A 128 -10.11 9.89 -4.70
CA PHE A 128 -10.38 8.52 -5.14
C PHE A 128 -11.23 8.50 -6.41
N ASN A 129 -12.36 9.19 -6.39
CA ASN A 129 -13.26 9.22 -7.55
C ASN A 129 -12.58 9.78 -8.79
N TYR A 130 -11.80 10.85 -8.65
CA TYR A 130 -11.07 11.42 -9.77
C TYR A 130 -10.09 10.42 -10.40
N LEU A 131 -9.26 9.80 -9.58
CA LEU A 131 -8.27 8.83 -10.05
C LEU A 131 -8.93 7.58 -10.65
N HIS A 132 -9.96 7.07 -10.00
CA HIS A 132 -10.68 5.90 -10.48
C HIS A 132 -11.35 6.15 -11.84
N GLN A 133 -12.01 7.27 -12.01
CA GLN A 133 -12.65 7.66 -13.28
C GLN A 133 -11.62 7.90 -14.41
N SER A 134 -10.41 8.29 -14.03
CA SER A 134 -9.31 8.49 -14.97
C SER A 134 -8.51 7.22 -15.26
N ASN A 135 -8.99 6.07 -14.78
CA ASN A 135 -8.32 4.76 -14.90
C ASN A 135 -6.90 4.75 -14.30
N LYS A 136 -6.68 5.53 -13.26
CA LYS A 136 -5.44 5.52 -12.49
C LYS A 136 -5.54 4.51 -11.36
N GLN A 137 -4.45 3.83 -11.07
CA GLN A 137 -4.44 2.75 -10.08
C GLN A 137 -4.38 3.31 -8.65
N ILE A 138 -5.20 2.74 -7.78
CA ILE A 138 -5.23 3.02 -6.35
C ILE A 138 -4.97 1.73 -5.60
N ILE A 139 -4.02 1.77 -4.66
CA ILE A 139 -3.74 0.67 -3.71
C ILE A 139 -3.98 1.20 -2.31
N ILE A 140 -4.75 0.47 -1.53
CA ILE A 140 -5.12 0.84 -0.16
C ILE A 140 -4.70 -0.28 0.78
N SER A 141 -4.10 0.04 1.91
CA SER A 141 -3.90 -0.92 2.99
C SER A 141 -4.74 -0.60 4.21
N SER A 142 -5.05 -1.63 4.98
CA SER A 142 -5.79 -1.52 6.23
C SER A 142 -5.42 -2.64 7.20
N ASP A 143 -5.64 -2.40 8.49
CA ASP A 143 -5.52 -3.44 9.51
C ASP A 143 -6.73 -4.39 9.54
N ARG A 144 -7.81 -4.05 8.82
CA ARG A 144 -9.07 -4.82 8.77
C ARG A 144 -9.77 -4.70 7.43
N SER A 145 -10.74 -5.59 7.18
CA SER A 145 -11.52 -5.60 5.94
C SER A 145 -12.36 -4.33 5.75
N PRO A 146 -12.79 -4.00 4.53
CA PRO A 146 -13.70 -2.87 4.30
C PRO A 146 -14.99 -2.94 5.13
N ASP A 147 -15.55 -4.13 5.31
CA ASP A 147 -16.78 -4.34 6.11
C ASP A 147 -16.58 -4.01 7.59
N ASP A 148 -15.37 -4.19 8.09
CA ASP A 148 -15.02 -3.93 9.50
C ASP A 148 -14.61 -2.48 9.76
N LEU A 149 -14.49 -1.65 8.72
CA LEU A 149 -14.16 -0.22 8.82
C LEU A 149 -15.41 0.64 9.09
N LYS A 150 -16.25 0.25 10.02
CA LYS A 150 -17.56 0.90 10.31
C LYS A 150 -17.44 2.35 10.79
N ILE A 151 -16.25 2.77 11.20
CA ILE A 151 -15.94 4.15 11.59
C ILE A 151 -15.61 5.06 10.39
N LEU A 152 -15.50 4.50 9.20
CA LEU A 152 -15.45 5.27 7.95
C LEU A 152 -16.86 5.39 7.34
N GLU A 153 -17.07 6.44 6.58
CA GLU A 153 -18.33 6.65 5.88
C GLU A 153 -18.61 5.48 4.91
N GLU A 154 -19.88 5.08 4.84
CA GLU A 154 -20.33 3.97 4.00
C GLU A 154 -19.93 4.15 2.53
N ARG A 155 -20.00 5.37 2.00
CA ARG A 155 -19.61 5.65 0.61
C ARG A 155 -18.14 5.33 0.32
N LEU A 156 -17.22 5.55 1.29
CA LEU A 156 -15.83 5.14 1.16
C LEU A 156 -15.69 3.63 1.18
N ARG A 157 -16.32 2.97 2.15
CA ARG A 157 -16.30 1.50 2.26
C ARG A 157 -16.83 0.84 0.99
N SER A 158 -17.91 1.37 0.43
CA SER A 158 -18.47 0.92 -0.84
C SER A 158 -17.46 1.03 -2.00
N ARG A 159 -16.69 2.12 -2.05
CA ARG A 159 -15.64 2.32 -3.06
C ARG A 159 -14.51 1.30 -2.93
N PHE A 160 -14.13 0.96 -1.70
CA PHE A 160 -13.08 -0.04 -1.47
C PHE A 160 -13.47 -1.43 -1.98
N MET A 161 -14.76 -1.73 -2.05
CA MET A 161 -15.29 -2.97 -2.59
C MET A 161 -15.40 -3.00 -4.13
N TRP A 162 -15.19 -1.87 -4.81
CA TRP A 162 -15.28 -1.83 -6.28
C TRP A 162 -14.21 -2.63 -7.00
N GLY A 163 -13.04 -2.77 -6.40
CA GLY A 163 -11.95 -3.55 -6.91
C GLY A 163 -11.84 -4.92 -6.23
N LEU A 164 -10.67 -5.22 -5.69
CA LEU A 164 -10.41 -6.51 -5.04
C LEU A 164 -9.89 -6.30 -3.62
N PRO A 165 -10.66 -6.63 -2.59
CA PRO A 165 -10.14 -6.82 -1.24
C PRO A 165 -9.39 -8.16 -1.16
N VAL A 166 -8.16 -8.13 -0.67
CA VAL A 166 -7.35 -9.32 -0.41
C VAL A 166 -6.77 -9.25 0.99
N ASP A 167 -6.76 -10.37 1.67
CA ASP A 167 -6.21 -10.47 3.01
C ASP A 167 -4.82 -11.10 3.03
N ILE A 168 -4.08 -10.76 4.08
CA ILE A 168 -2.81 -11.38 4.41
C ILE A 168 -2.94 -11.98 5.81
N TYR A 169 -2.67 -13.29 5.91
CA TYR A 169 -2.63 -14.02 7.17
C TYR A 169 -1.21 -14.09 7.72
N PRO A 170 -1.05 -14.30 9.05
CA PRO A 170 0.25 -14.54 9.64
C PRO A 170 0.98 -15.71 8.96
N PRO A 171 2.31 -15.59 8.74
CA PRO A 171 3.09 -16.63 8.13
C PRO A 171 3.21 -17.84 9.06
N ASP A 172 3.26 -19.04 8.47
CA ASP A 172 3.62 -20.26 9.19
C ASP A 172 5.12 -20.30 9.52
N PHE A 173 5.55 -21.35 10.23
CA PHE A 173 6.94 -21.50 10.66
C PHE A 173 7.91 -21.48 9.47
N ASP A 174 7.63 -22.24 8.42
CA ASP A 174 8.51 -22.34 7.26
C ASP A 174 8.67 -21.00 6.53
N VAL A 175 7.57 -20.27 6.39
CA VAL A 175 7.58 -18.93 5.78
C VAL A 175 8.34 -17.95 6.67
N ARG A 176 8.18 -18.01 7.99
CA ARG A 176 8.95 -17.16 8.92
C ARG A 176 10.45 -17.40 8.78
N CYS A 177 10.87 -18.66 8.72
CA CYS A 177 12.28 -19.01 8.51
C CYS A 177 12.80 -18.44 7.18
N ARG A 178 12.03 -18.56 6.10
CA ARG A 178 12.42 -18.00 4.80
C ARG A 178 12.54 -16.47 4.82
N ILE A 179 11.64 -15.78 5.51
CA ILE A 179 11.70 -14.32 5.68
C ILE A 179 12.99 -13.93 6.41
N ILE A 180 13.33 -14.62 7.49
CA ILE A 180 14.54 -14.36 8.27
C ILE A 180 15.79 -14.59 7.41
N ARG A 181 15.88 -15.72 6.70
CA ARG A 181 16.99 -16.01 5.79
C ARG A 181 17.17 -14.90 4.77
N LYS A 182 16.10 -14.49 4.12
CA LYS A 182 16.15 -13.45 3.09
C LYS A 182 16.59 -12.08 3.62
N LYS A 183 16.18 -11.73 4.82
CA LYS A 183 16.62 -10.50 5.49
C LYS A 183 18.10 -10.54 5.88
N ILE A 184 18.60 -11.72 6.22
CA ILE A 184 19.99 -11.93 6.63
C ILE A 184 20.93 -11.94 5.42
N GLU A 185 20.52 -12.48 4.27
CA GLU A 185 21.34 -12.66 3.07
C GLU A 185 22.11 -11.39 2.64
N ASN A 186 21.54 -10.23 2.86
CA ASN A 186 22.12 -8.94 2.47
C ASN A 186 22.79 -8.21 3.64
N THR A 187 23.07 -8.89 4.74
CA THR A 187 23.68 -8.30 5.93
C THR A 187 24.95 -9.03 6.32
N SER A 188 25.83 -8.34 7.08
CA SER A 188 27.01 -8.99 7.68
C SER A 188 26.66 -10.10 8.67
N LEU A 189 25.40 -10.21 9.05
CA LEU A 189 24.89 -11.24 9.97
C LEU A 189 24.80 -12.62 9.30
N SER A 190 24.77 -12.70 7.97
CA SER A 190 24.71 -13.98 7.25
C SER A 190 25.87 -14.92 7.56
N ALA A 191 27.04 -14.36 7.89
CA ALA A 191 28.23 -15.13 8.26
C ALA A 191 28.24 -15.55 9.73
N ILE A 192 27.38 -15.00 10.57
CA ILE A 192 27.41 -15.14 12.05
C ILE A 192 26.24 -15.98 12.54
N ILE A 193 25.06 -15.86 11.91
CA ILE A 193 23.86 -16.56 12.36
C ILE A 193 23.83 -17.97 11.81
N LYS A 194 23.77 -18.95 12.72
CA LYS A 194 23.64 -20.37 12.37
C LYS A 194 22.20 -20.69 11.98
N GLU A 195 22.04 -21.65 11.08
CA GLU A 195 20.71 -22.13 10.63
C GLU A 195 19.83 -22.57 11.81
N GLU A 196 20.40 -23.27 12.77
CA GLU A 196 19.71 -23.68 13.99
C GLU A 196 19.11 -22.51 14.79
N SER A 197 19.74 -21.34 14.73
CA SER A 197 19.25 -20.13 15.41
C SER A 197 18.02 -19.53 14.72
N ILE A 198 17.93 -19.67 13.40
CA ILE A 198 16.78 -19.20 12.60
C ILE A 198 15.53 -20.02 12.93
N GLU A 199 15.70 -21.34 13.10
CA GLU A 199 14.60 -22.24 13.45
C GLU A 199 14.08 -22.03 14.89
N TYR A 200 14.85 -21.39 15.74
CA TYR A 200 14.49 -21.14 17.13
C TYR A 200 13.67 -19.84 17.33
N ILE A 201 13.70 -18.91 16.39
CA ILE A 201 12.99 -17.63 16.43
C ILE A 201 11.58 -17.78 15.88
#